data_b9a722bba8ed096ad0d4c001b034736a
#
_entry.id   b9a722bba8ed096ad0d4c001b034736a
#
_cell.length_a   1.000
_cell.length_b   1.000
_cell.length_c   1.000
_cell.angle_alpha   90.00
_cell.angle_beta   90.00
_cell.angle_gamma   90.00
#
_symmetry.space_group_name_H-M   'P 1'
#
loop_
_entity.id
_entity.type
_entity.pdbx_description
1 polymer ?
#
loop_
_entity_poly.entity_id
_entity_poly.type
_entity_poly.pdbx_seq_one_letter_code
_entity_poly.pdbx_strand_id
1 'polypeptide(L)'
;SSNSQVNWKSQAEYRDSYNDIHEFEMMVGTEIRKTWYSSLTSTGYGYDRKTLTTKPVIFPNESWARSYPLHTKTYQENAYASFFSTASYSLLQRYTVGGSVRFDGSDIFGVSKKYRFLPLYSFSGLWRINNEPFMKDFKKIDNLVIRASYGVQGNIDKSTSSYVMGNYNNVSILPDVTEEMIRPTNVYVGKRQKQ
;
A
#
# COMPACT_ATOMS: atom_id res chain seq x y z
N SER A 1 -17.45 -13.97 -1.17
CA SER A 1 -16.53 -12.91 -0.76
C SER A 1 -17.07 -11.56 -1.22
N SER A 2 -16.90 -10.55 -0.40
CA SER A 2 -17.26 -9.16 -0.69
C SER A 2 -16.05 -8.28 -0.48
N ASN A 3 -15.82 -7.36 -1.42
CA ASN A 3 -14.79 -6.33 -1.30
C ASN A 3 -15.44 -4.98 -1.55
N SER A 4 -15.30 -4.08 -0.61
CA SER A 4 -15.82 -2.71 -0.69
C SER A 4 -14.69 -1.73 -0.44
N GLN A 5 -14.67 -0.65 -1.22
CA GLN A 5 -13.66 0.40 -1.10
C GLN A 5 -14.34 1.77 -1.18
N VAL A 6 -13.94 2.64 -0.29
CA VAL A 6 -14.25 4.08 -0.35
C VAL A 6 -12.95 4.84 -0.50
N ASN A 7 -12.92 5.74 -1.47
CA ASN A 7 -11.79 6.62 -1.72
C ASN A 7 -12.28 8.07 -1.75
N TRP A 8 -11.67 8.92 -0.95
CA TRP A 8 -11.89 10.35 -0.95
C TRP A 8 -10.58 11.07 -1.27
N LYS A 9 -10.60 11.90 -2.31
CA LYS A 9 -9.46 12.68 -2.75
C LYS A 9 -9.86 14.16 -2.83
N SER A 10 -9.01 15.02 -2.27
CA SER A 10 -9.14 16.47 -2.37
C SER A 10 -7.82 17.03 -2.85
N GLN A 11 -7.89 17.97 -3.79
CA GLN A 11 -6.71 18.66 -4.31
C GLN A 11 -7.01 20.11 -4.61
N ALA A 12 -6.00 20.94 -4.44
CA ALA A 12 -6.01 22.34 -4.81
C ALA A 12 -4.82 22.63 -5.72
N GLU A 13 -5.04 23.40 -6.76
CA GLU A 13 -4.02 23.81 -7.72
C GLU A 13 -3.93 25.33 -7.73
N TYR A 14 -2.71 25.83 -7.79
CA TYR A 14 -2.40 27.23 -7.95
C TYR A 14 -1.46 27.38 -9.14
N ARG A 15 -1.80 28.28 -10.05
CA ARG A 15 -0.98 28.66 -11.21
C ARG A 15 -0.88 30.15 -11.28
N ASP A 16 0.31 30.64 -11.51
CA ASP A 16 0.59 32.05 -11.71
C ASP A 16 1.63 32.22 -12.79
N SER A 17 1.46 33.27 -13.57
CA SER A 17 2.35 33.65 -14.66
C SER A 17 2.61 35.15 -14.63
N TYR A 18 3.88 35.50 -14.56
CA TYR A 18 4.30 36.91 -14.53
C TYR A 18 5.16 37.24 -15.77
N ASN A 19 4.70 38.22 -16.55
CA ASN A 19 5.34 38.74 -17.78
C ASN A 19 5.67 37.67 -18.82
N ASP A 20 4.97 36.54 -18.88
CA ASP A 20 5.27 35.38 -19.74
C ASP A 20 6.73 34.85 -19.60
N ILE A 21 7.42 35.31 -18.56
CA ILE A 21 8.81 34.95 -18.25
C ILE A 21 8.84 33.94 -17.14
N HIS A 22 8.02 34.13 -16.11
CA HIS A 22 7.96 33.34 -14.90
C HIS A 22 6.62 32.60 -14.85
N GLU A 23 6.67 31.28 -14.79
CA GLU A 23 5.50 30.46 -14.59
C GLU A 23 5.70 29.62 -13.33
N PHE A 24 4.75 29.70 -12.42
CA PHE A 24 4.75 28.93 -11.20
C PHE A 24 3.47 28.10 -11.13
N GLU A 25 3.63 26.82 -10.85
CA GLU A 25 2.54 25.89 -10.66
C GLU A 25 2.75 25.08 -9.38
N MET A 26 1.74 25.01 -8.55
CA MET A 26 1.75 24.24 -7.32
C MET A 26 0.45 23.45 -7.18
N MET A 27 0.55 22.21 -6.75
CA MET A 27 -0.58 21.37 -6.42
C MET A 27 -0.36 20.76 -5.04
N VAL A 28 -1.39 20.78 -4.22
CA VAL A 28 -1.43 20.09 -2.93
C VAL A 28 -2.67 19.23 -2.86
N GLY A 29 -2.57 18.06 -2.26
CA GLY A 29 -3.71 17.18 -2.15
C GLY A 29 -3.58 16.17 -1.03
N THR A 30 -4.72 15.61 -0.70
CA THR A 30 -4.84 14.51 0.26
C THR A 30 -5.76 13.45 -0.28
N GLU A 31 -5.45 12.21 0.04
CA GLU A 31 -6.24 11.04 -0.33
C GLU A 31 -6.44 10.15 0.90
N ILE A 32 -7.66 9.76 1.15
CA ILE A 32 -8.02 8.80 2.19
C ILE A 32 -8.75 7.65 1.52
N ARG A 33 -8.26 6.43 1.73
CA ARG A 33 -8.83 5.22 1.17
C ARG A 33 -9.06 4.20 2.27
N LYS A 34 -10.26 3.66 2.29
CA LYS A 34 -10.65 2.60 3.22
C LYS A 34 -11.19 1.42 2.43
N THR A 35 -10.68 0.24 2.74
CA THR A 35 -11.04 -1.00 2.07
C THR A 35 -11.51 -2.02 3.10
N TRP A 36 -12.63 -2.65 2.83
CA TRP A 36 -13.19 -3.74 3.63
C TRP A 36 -13.24 -4.99 2.79
N TYR A 37 -12.69 -6.04 3.32
CA TYR A 37 -12.75 -7.36 2.73
C TYR A 37 -13.45 -8.31 3.69
N SER A 38 -14.47 -9.00 3.22
CA SER A 38 -15.10 -10.08 3.97
C SER A 38 -15.24 -11.32 3.09
N SER A 39 -14.90 -12.46 3.65
CA SER A 39 -15.06 -13.74 3.00
C SER A 39 -15.70 -14.73 3.94
N LEU A 40 -16.67 -15.46 3.42
CA LEU A 40 -17.25 -16.62 4.06
C LEU A 40 -16.87 -17.83 3.22
N THR A 41 -16.10 -18.74 3.80
CA THR A 41 -15.75 -20.03 3.20
C THR A 41 -16.60 -21.10 3.86
N SER A 42 -17.32 -21.86 3.06
CA SER A 42 -18.06 -23.04 3.50
C SER A 42 -17.38 -24.28 2.97
N THR A 43 -17.09 -25.21 3.85
CA THR A 43 -16.47 -26.51 3.53
C THR A 43 -17.50 -27.62 3.71
N GLY A 44 -17.81 -28.33 2.65
CA GLY A 44 -18.67 -29.51 2.69
C GLY A 44 -17.84 -30.76 2.68
N TYR A 45 -18.20 -31.72 3.53
CA TYR A 45 -17.55 -33.03 3.61
C TYR A 45 -18.45 -34.11 3.05
N GLY A 46 -17.86 -35.25 2.60
CA GLY A 46 -18.62 -36.40 2.13
C GLY A 46 -19.45 -36.05 0.85
N TYR A 47 -18.84 -35.38 -0.12
CA TYR A 47 -19.50 -35.03 -1.39
C TYR A 47 -19.92 -36.29 -2.16
N ASP A 48 -21.20 -36.39 -2.48
CA ASP A 48 -21.78 -37.47 -3.29
C ASP A 48 -21.99 -36.94 -4.73
N ARG A 49 -21.32 -37.60 -5.67
CA ARG A 49 -21.39 -37.22 -7.10
C ARG A 49 -22.74 -37.52 -7.75
N LYS A 50 -23.53 -38.46 -7.19
CA LYS A 50 -24.83 -38.82 -7.73
C LYS A 50 -25.91 -37.80 -7.35
N THR A 51 -25.86 -37.35 -6.10
CA THR A 51 -26.85 -36.39 -5.57
C THR A 51 -26.37 -34.95 -5.66
N LEU A 52 -25.10 -34.69 -5.99
CA LEU A 52 -24.45 -33.39 -6.02
C LEU A 52 -24.56 -32.65 -4.68
N THR A 53 -24.61 -33.38 -3.59
CA THR A 53 -24.76 -32.83 -2.25
C THR A 53 -23.64 -33.28 -1.33
N THR A 54 -23.49 -32.61 -0.21
CA THR A 54 -22.60 -32.99 0.89
C THR A 54 -23.38 -33.65 2.01
N LYS A 55 -22.78 -34.58 2.71
CA LYS A 55 -23.42 -35.23 3.87
C LYS A 55 -23.33 -34.30 5.08
N PRO A 56 -24.38 -34.22 5.92
CA PRO A 56 -24.30 -33.53 7.19
C PRO A 56 -23.22 -34.19 8.07
N VAL A 57 -22.33 -33.40 8.62
CA VAL A 57 -21.25 -33.87 9.50
C VAL A 57 -21.62 -33.55 10.93
N ILE A 58 -21.66 -34.58 11.77
CA ILE A 58 -21.80 -34.46 13.22
C ILE A 58 -20.44 -34.80 13.82
N PHE A 59 -19.81 -33.80 14.46
CA PHE A 59 -18.52 -34.01 15.10
C PHE A 59 -18.68 -34.65 16.48
N PRO A 60 -17.83 -35.62 16.84
CA PRO A 60 -17.90 -36.32 18.14
C PRO A 60 -17.66 -35.39 19.34
N ASN A 61 -16.87 -34.36 19.15
CA ASN A 61 -16.54 -33.38 20.20
C ASN A 61 -16.15 -32.03 19.56
N GLU A 62 -16.01 -30.98 20.39
CA GLU A 62 -15.66 -29.61 19.96
C GLU A 62 -14.26 -29.52 19.32
N SER A 63 -13.30 -30.35 19.74
CA SER A 63 -11.95 -30.28 19.16
C SER A 63 -11.96 -30.67 17.68
N TRP A 64 -12.76 -31.66 17.31
CA TRP A 64 -12.95 -32.03 15.90
C TRP A 64 -13.67 -30.93 15.12
N ALA A 65 -14.69 -30.31 15.70
CA ALA A 65 -15.40 -29.19 15.07
C ALA A 65 -14.49 -27.99 14.82
N ARG A 66 -13.54 -27.72 15.74
CA ARG A 66 -12.54 -26.64 15.56
C ARG A 66 -11.48 -27.00 14.50
N SER A 67 -11.08 -28.26 14.41
CA SER A 67 -10.09 -28.73 13.43
C SER A 67 -10.64 -28.77 12.00
N TYR A 68 -11.95 -28.97 11.86
CA TYR A 68 -12.64 -29.08 10.57
C TYR A 68 -13.82 -28.10 10.49
N PRO A 69 -13.55 -26.79 10.43
CA PRO A 69 -14.60 -25.80 10.43
C PRO A 69 -15.46 -25.89 9.17
N LEU A 70 -16.78 -25.99 9.36
CA LEU A 70 -17.74 -25.97 8.25
C LEU A 70 -17.87 -24.57 7.62
N HIS A 71 -17.66 -23.55 8.43
CA HIS A 71 -17.74 -22.15 8.00
C HIS A 71 -16.58 -21.36 8.60
N THR A 72 -15.86 -20.66 7.74
CA THR A 72 -14.80 -19.72 8.17
C THR A 72 -15.14 -18.34 7.64
N LYS A 73 -15.28 -17.39 8.56
CA LYS A 73 -15.50 -15.98 8.20
C LYS A 73 -14.20 -15.22 8.41
N THR A 74 -13.74 -14.57 7.36
CA THR A 74 -12.59 -13.66 7.40
C THR A 74 -13.10 -12.23 7.17
N TYR A 75 -12.68 -11.32 8.02
CA TYR A 75 -12.91 -9.90 7.87
C TYR A 75 -11.59 -9.16 7.99
N GLN A 76 -11.33 -8.28 7.02
CA GLN A 76 -10.13 -7.46 7.01
C GLN A 76 -10.52 -6.03 6.63
N GLU A 77 -10.00 -5.09 7.39
CA GLU A 77 -10.18 -3.66 7.16
C GLU A 77 -8.80 -3.01 7.04
N ASN A 78 -8.63 -2.15 6.04
CA ASN A 78 -7.39 -1.43 5.82
C ASN A 78 -7.72 0.03 5.53
N ALA A 79 -7.01 0.94 6.18
CA ALA A 79 -7.10 2.37 5.94
C ALA A 79 -5.75 2.93 5.50
N TYR A 80 -5.80 3.83 4.52
CA TYR A 80 -4.66 4.52 3.96
C TYR A 80 -4.95 6.02 3.95
N ALA A 81 -3.97 6.80 4.33
CA ALA A 81 -4.00 8.25 4.20
C ALA A 81 -2.73 8.72 3.53
N SER A 82 -2.87 9.56 2.53
CA SER A 82 -1.75 10.13 1.78
C SER A 82 -1.89 11.64 1.72
N PHE A 83 -0.78 12.32 1.86
CA PHE A 83 -0.64 13.73 1.55
C PHE A 83 0.40 13.88 0.44
N PHE A 84 0.11 14.70 -0.57
CA PHE A 84 1.03 14.94 -1.67
C PHE A 84 1.06 16.41 -2.06
N SER A 85 2.22 16.85 -2.49
CA SER A 85 2.43 18.20 -3.02
C SER A 85 3.40 18.13 -4.18
N THR A 86 3.13 18.90 -5.21
CA THR A 86 4.04 19.13 -6.34
C THR A 86 4.18 20.61 -6.55
N ALA A 87 5.37 21.05 -6.92
CA ALA A 87 5.62 22.42 -7.32
C ALA A 87 6.55 22.44 -8.53
N SER A 88 6.30 23.31 -9.46
CA SER A 88 7.17 23.56 -10.60
C SER A 88 7.31 25.05 -10.87
N TYR A 89 8.47 25.43 -11.34
CA TYR A 89 8.80 26.77 -11.75
C TYR A 89 9.47 26.74 -13.11
N SER A 90 8.95 27.51 -14.05
CA SER A 90 9.51 27.66 -15.39
C SER A 90 9.97 29.07 -15.61
N LEU A 91 11.17 29.22 -16.14
CA LEU A 91 11.79 30.49 -16.50
C LEU A 91 11.96 30.58 -18.02
N LEU A 92 11.46 31.67 -18.63
CA LEU A 92 11.57 31.97 -20.06
C LEU A 92 11.07 30.83 -20.96
N GLN A 93 10.23 29.93 -20.46
CA GLN A 93 9.79 28.72 -21.15
C GLN A 93 10.96 27.84 -21.64
N ARG A 94 12.16 27.98 -21.04
CA ARG A 94 13.38 27.25 -21.36
C ARG A 94 13.82 26.33 -20.25
N TYR A 95 13.80 26.84 -19.03
CA TYR A 95 14.26 26.13 -17.83
C TYR A 95 13.07 25.84 -16.94
N THR A 96 12.84 24.59 -16.64
CA THR A 96 11.82 24.20 -15.67
C THR A 96 12.46 23.36 -14.58
N VAL A 97 12.24 23.74 -13.34
CA VAL A 97 12.59 22.96 -12.17
C VAL A 97 11.33 22.55 -11.44
N GLY A 98 11.29 21.33 -10.96
CA GLY A 98 10.11 20.81 -10.27
C GLY A 98 10.50 19.89 -9.12
N GLY A 99 9.59 19.78 -8.17
CA GLY A 99 9.72 18.87 -7.06
C GLY A 99 8.38 18.30 -6.66
N SER A 100 8.41 17.11 -6.10
CA SER A 100 7.23 16.49 -5.52
C SER A 100 7.59 15.85 -4.18
N VAL A 101 6.63 15.86 -3.27
CA VAL A 101 6.70 15.16 -2.00
C VAL A 101 5.38 14.45 -1.77
N ARG A 102 5.48 13.23 -1.24
CA ARG A 102 4.32 12.42 -0.86
C ARG A 102 4.60 11.75 0.47
N PHE A 103 3.64 11.80 1.34
CA PHE A 103 3.64 11.09 2.61
C PHE A 103 2.51 10.07 2.59
N ASP A 104 2.85 8.80 2.66
CA ASP A 104 1.88 7.72 2.67
C ASP A 104 1.84 7.07 4.05
N GLY A 105 0.67 7.01 4.65
CA GLY A 105 0.40 6.35 5.91
C GLY A 105 -0.57 5.20 5.74
N SER A 106 -0.34 4.11 6.47
CA SER A 106 -1.21 2.94 6.49
C SER A 106 -1.34 2.41 7.92
N ASP A 107 -2.54 1.97 8.28
CA ASP A 107 -2.83 1.31 9.55
C ASP A 107 -2.69 -0.22 9.48
N ILE A 108 -2.39 -0.78 8.29
CA ILE A 108 -2.28 -2.23 8.06
C ILE A 108 -1.30 -2.89 9.02
N PHE A 109 -0.33 -2.13 9.52
CA PHE A 109 0.71 -2.65 10.36
C PHE A 109 0.80 -1.87 11.66
N GLY A 110 0.76 -2.56 12.79
CA GLY A 110 1.18 -2.03 14.10
C GLY A 110 2.64 -1.58 14.12
N VAL A 111 3.08 -0.93 13.06
CA VAL A 111 4.41 -0.38 12.88
C VAL A 111 4.59 0.76 13.87
N SER A 112 5.75 0.84 14.48
CA SER A 112 6.09 1.95 15.37
C SER A 112 5.78 3.28 14.68
N LYS A 113 5.27 4.27 15.43
CA LYS A 113 4.86 5.59 14.90
C LYS A 113 5.88 6.25 13.97
N LYS A 114 7.16 5.91 14.11
CA LYS A 114 8.29 6.44 13.32
C LYS A 114 8.25 6.02 11.84
N TYR A 115 7.66 4.89 11.52
CA TYR A 115 7.62 4.35 10.14
C TYR A 115 6.21 4.37 9.52
N ARG A 116 5.28 5.04 10.18
CA ARG A 116 3.89 5.11 9.74
C ARG A 116 3.73 6.00 8.50
N PHE A 117 4.62 6.97 8.31
CA PHE A 117 4.64 7.87 7.16
C PHE A 117 6.05 7.88 6.57
N LEU A 118 6.20 7.31 5.39
CA LEU A 118 7.44 7.34 4.62
C LEU A 118 7.38 8.49 3.62
N PRO A 119 8.29 9.46 3.70
CA PRO A 119 8.36 10.51 2.70
C PRO A 119 8.93 9.96 1.40
N LEU A 120 8.19 10.15 0.32
CA LEU A 120 8.63 9.95 -1.04
C LEU A 120 8.87 11.33 -1.63
N TYR A 121 10.00 11.56 -2.26
CA TYR A 121 10.28 12.85 -2.87
C TYR A 121 11.00 12.69 -4.20
N SER A 122 10.77 13.63 -5.07
CA SER A 122 11.48 13.72 -6.33
C SER A 122 11.78 15.16 -6.69
N PHE A 123 12.88 15.35 -7.42
CA PHE A 123 13.28 16.60 -8.03
C PHE A 123 13.51 16.38 -9.51
N SER A 124 13.13 17.33 -10.32
CA SER A 124 13.31 17.27 -11.76
C SER A 124 13.77 18.61 -12.31
N GLY A 125 14.60 18.53 -13.32
CA GLY A 125 15.02 19.68 -14.13
C GLY A 125 14.79 19.38 -15.60
N LEU A 126 14.37 20.38 -16.34
CA LEU A 126 14.13 20.30 -17.76
C LEU A 126 14.71 21.56 -18.45
N TRP A 127 15.47 21.33 -19.50
CA TRP A 127 16.01 22.39 -20.34
C TRP A 127 15.56 22.21 -21.78
N ARG A 128 14.78 23.19 -22.26
CA ARG A 128 14.36 23.25 -23.68
C ARG A 128 15.38 24.02 -24.49
N ILE A 129 16.34 23.32 -25.06
CA ILE A 129 17.45 23.89 -25.81
C ILE A 129 16.94 24.53 -27.10
N ASN A 130 15.90 23.97 -27.71
CA ASN A 130 15.31 24.52 -28.93
C ASN A 130 14.78 25.97 -28.77
N ASN A 131 14.45 26.39 -27.53
CA ASN A 131 13.99 27.74 -27.26
C ASN A 131 15.14 28.72 -27.01
N GLU A 132 16.40 28.27 -27.04
CA GLU A 132 17.56 29.13 -26.88
C GLU A 132 17.84 29.97 -28.12
N PRO A 133 18.32 31.22 -27.96
CA PRO A 133 18.60 32.11 -29.09
C PRO A 133 19.58 31.53 -30.12
N PHE A 134 20.59 30.78 -29.65
CA PHE A 134 21.60 30.15 -30.51
C PHE A 134 21.06 28.99 -31.37
N MET A 135 19.90 28.44 -31.01
CA MET A 135 19.27 27.34 -31.77
C MET A 135 18.37 27.86 -32.91
N LYS A 136 18.05 29.14 -32.96
CA LYS A 136 17.17 29.68 -34.01
C LYS A 136 17.70 29.48 -35.43
N ASP A 137 19.01 29.40 -35.57
CA ASP A 137 19.67 29.20 -36.86
C ASP A 137 19.80 27.71 -37.28
N PHE A 138 19.54 26.80 -36.35
CA PHE A 138 19.59 25.35 -36.56
C PHE A 138 18.24 24.82 -37.02
N LYS A 139 17.91 24.97 -38.30
CA LYS A 139 16.65 24.50 -38.90
C LYS A 139 16.49 22.99 -38.98
N LYS A 140 17.53 22.21 -38.63
CA LYS A 140 17.51 20.74 -38.72
C LYS A 140 17.00 20.06 -37.46
N ILE A 141 16.85 20.78 -36.37
CA ILE A 141 16.43 20.23 -35.04
C ILE A 141 15.22 20.99 -34.57
N ASP A 142 14.05 20.37 -34.69
CA ASP A 142 12.79 21.00 -34.32
C ASP A 142 12.53 20.94 -32.81
N ASN A 143 13.04 19.92 -32.12
CA ASN A 143 12.85 19.76 -30.68
C ASN A 143 14.06 19.11 -30.04
N LEU A 144 14.70 19.84 -29.12
CA LEU A 144 15.81 19.35 -28.32
C LEU A 144 15.57 19.71 -26.86
N VAL A 145 15.30 18.70 -26.04
CA VAL A 145 15.00 18.85 -24.59
C VAL A 145 15.86 17.90 -23.80
N ILE A 146 16.56 18.42 -22.81
CA ILE A 146 17.26 17.63 -21.80
C ILE A 146 16.41 17.60 -20.53
N ARG A 147 16.20 16.40 -19.98
CA ARG A 147 15.51 16.20 -18.72
C ARG A 147 16.36 15.35 -17.78
N ALA A 148 16.46 15.79 -16.54
CA ALA A 148 17.05 15.01 -15.45
C ALA A 148 16.06 14.93 -14.29
N SER A 149 16.01 13.79 -13.62
CA SER A 149 15.20 13.62 -12.42
C SER A 149 15.91 12.73 -11.43
N TYR A 150 15.71 13.04 -10.16
CA TYR A 150 16.17 12.23 -9.03
C TYR A 150 15.01 12.07 -8.06
N GLY A 151 14.81 10.86 -7.54
CA GLY A 151 13.75 10.60 -6.58
C GLY A 151 14.05 9.42 -5.68
N VAL A 152 13.44 9.45 -4.52
CA VAL A 152 13.46 8.36 -3.54
C VAL A 152 12.07 7.77 -3.46
N GLN A 153 11.99 6.45 -3.68
CA GLN A 153 10.76 5.68 -3.54
C GLN A 153 10.94 4.69 -2.38
N GLY A 154 9.91 4.60 -1.55
CA GLY A 154 9.79 3.58 -0.52
C GLY A 154 8.80 2.52 -0.94
N ASN A 155 9.08 1.26 -0.64
CA ASN A 155 8.13 0.17 -0.79
C ASN A 155 7.72 -0.34 0.59
N ILE A 156 6.41 -0.49 0.82
CA ILE A 156 5.89 -1.08 2.06
C ILE A 156 5.76 -2.57 1.81
N ASP A 157 6.57 -3.35 2.53
CA ASP A 157 6.42 -4.80 2.55
C ASP A 157 5.15 -5.18 3.32
N LYS A 158 4.16 -5.69 2.60
CA LYS A 158 2.87 -6.15 3.14
C LYS A 158 2.94 -7.55 3.73
N SER A 159 4.07 -8.24 3.60
CA SER A 159 4.25 -9.62 4.07
C SER A 159 4.69 -9.72 5.53
N THR A 160 5.22 -8.64 6.09
CA THR A 160 5.68 -8.60 7.48
C THR A 160 4.63 -8.01 8.40
N SER A 161 4.23 -8.81 9.40
CA SER A 161 3.39 -8.38 10.52
C SER A 161 4.27 -7.99 11.70
N SER A 162 3.97 -6.89 12.38
CA SER A 162 4.64 -6.51 13.62
C SER A 162 4.09 -7.21 14.86
N TYR A 163 3.10 -8.08 14.69
CA TYR A 163 2.53 -8.86 15.77
C TYR A 163 3.23 -10.21 15.90
N VAL A 164 3.49 -10.60 17.14
CA VAL A 164 3.91 -11.95 17.45
C VAL A 164 2.69 -12.87 17.29
N MET A 165 2.69 -13.69 16.26
CA MET A 165 1.66 -14.72 16.10
C MET A 165 2.09 -15.98 16.85
N GLY A 166 1.34 -16.36 17.85
CA GLY A 166 1.48 -17.64 18.53
C GLY A 166 0.36 -18.58 18.11
N ASN A 167 0.69 -19.84 17.83
CA ASN A 167 -0.31 -20.87 17.68
C ASN A 167 -0.51 -21.58 19.03
N TYR A 168 -1.77 -21.74 19.42
CA TYR A 168 -2.13 -22.59 20.55
C TYR A 168 -2.04 -24.05 20.08
N ASN A 169 -1.06 -24.77 20.60
CA ASN A 169 -1.00 -26.21 20.43
C ASN A 169 -1.37 -26.86 21.76
N ASN A 170 -2.45 -27.62 21.75
CA ASN A 170 -2.80 -28.50 22.87
C ASN A 170 -1.88 -29.69 22.81
N VAL A 171 -0.94 -29.78 23.71
CA VAL A 171 -0.10 -30.95 23.91
C VAL A 171 -0.67 -31.76 25.06
N SER A 172 -1.25 -32.89 24.75
CA SER A 172 -1.65 -33.87 25.78
C SER A 172 -0.40 -34.61 26.25
N ILE A 173 0.07 -34.33 27.45
CA ILE A 173 1.25 -34.96 28.05
C ILE A 173 0.88 -36.26 28.77
N LEU A 174 -0.36 -36.37 29.19
CA LEU A 174 -0.96 -37.54 29.86
C LEU A 174 -2.39 -37.72 29.36
N PRO A 175 -2.98 -38.92 29.41
CA PRO A 175 -4.33 -39.17 28.88
C PRO A 175 -5.43 -38.28 29.47
N ASP A 176 -5.23 -37.72 30.65
CA ASP A 176 -6.24 -36.96 31.39
C ASP A 176 -5.84 -35.53 31.72
N VAL A 177 -4.66 -35.05 31.25
CA VAL A 177 -4.18 -33.69 31.54
C VAL A 177 -3.86 -32.99 30.23
N THR A 178 -4.71 -32.03 29.88
CA THR A 178 -4.48 -31.11 28.74
C THR A 178 -3.93 -29.81 29.28
N GLU A 179 -2.63 -29.58 29.16
CA GLU A 179 -2.06 -28.24 29.41
C GLU A 179 -2.07 -27.45 28.11
N GLU A 180 -2.72 -26.31 28.14
CA GLU A 180 -2.60 -25.31 27.10
C GLU A 180 -1.23 -24.62 27.20
N MET A 181 -0.27 -25.09 26.42
CA MET A 181 1.00 -24.38 26.27
C MET A 181 0.98 -23.51 25.05
N ILE A 182 1.16 -22.21 25.26
CA ILE A 182 1.46 -21.26 24.17
C ILE A 182 2.90 -21.52 23.75
N ARG A 183 3.10 -22.28 22.69
CA ARG A 183 4.41 -22.38 22.04
C ARG A 183 4.45 -21.37 20.91
N PRO A 184 5.35 -20.40 20.92
CA PRO A 184 5.62 -19.58 19.75
C PRO A 184 6.26 -20.47 18.69
N THR A 185 5.47 -20.97 17.75
CA THR A 185 5.96 -21.87 16.69
C THR A 185 6.71 -21.15 15.60
N ASN A 186 6.65 -19.87 15.50
CA ASN A 186 7.52 -19.00 14.70
C ASN A 186 7.38 -17.59 15.26
N VAL A 187 8.33 -17.17 16.08
CA VAL A 187 8.46 -15.78 16.44
C VAL A 187 9.09 -15.08 15.26
N TYR A 188 8.30 -14.59 14.34
CA TYR A 188 8.77 -13.56 13.41
C TYR A 188 8.89 -12.26 14.20
N VAL A 189 9.99 -12.10 14.88
CA VAL A 189 10.44 -10.77 15.29
C VAL A 189 10.74 -10.06 14.00
N GLY A 190 9.86 -9.15 13.59
CA GLY A 190 10.08 -8.35 12.41
C GLY A 190 11.47 -7.72 12.52
N LYS A 191 12.43 -8.22 11.74
CA LYS A 191 13.73 -7.62 11.66
C LYS A 191 13.52 -6.20 11.20
N ARG A 192 13.94 -5.23 12.01
CA ARG A 192 14.05 -3.85 11.60
C ARG A 192 14.85 -3.85 10.30
N GLN A 193 14.20 -3.63 9.17
CA GLN A 193 14.92 -3.27 7.97
C GLN A 193 15.52 -1.89 8.24
N LYS A 194 16.81 -1.85 8.46
CA LYS A 194 17.60 -0.64 8.33
C LYS A 194 17.66 -0.37 6.82
N GLN A 195 16.94 0.65 6.41
CA GLN A 195 17.27 1.34 5.15
C GLN A 195 18.39 2.32 5.41
#